data_c4888dae50dc53cd08b7c22bb6b0353b
#
_entry.id   c4888dae50dc53cd08b7c22bb6b0353b
#
_cell.length_a   1.000
_cell.length_b   1.000
_cell.length_c   1.000
_cell.angle_alpha   90.00
_cell.angle_beta   90.00
_cell.angle_gamma   90.00
#
_symmetry.space_group_name_H-M   'P 1'
#
loop_
_entity.id
_entity.type
_entity.pdbx_description
1 polymer ?
#
loop_
_entity_poly.entity_id
_entity_poly.type
_entity_poly.pdbx_seq_one_letter_code
_entity_poly.pdbx_strand_id
1 'polypeptide(L)'
;TPEYLGSLTEFLNKEVNGPDAEQVASGDTDATFTAAQELAGQQGLTLLTPSPAQDQNSFAVTQDFATQNNLQTLTQLGEYSQASPITLGGPPECPKRPFCQPGLEETYNVKVGSFVPLDAGGPLTIQALNQGKVNVGLVFSSSGSVAANNLVVLEDDKGLQTAENI
;
A
#
# COMPACT_ATOMS: atom_id res chain seq x y z
N THR A 1 -11.68 16.37 -11.80
CA THR A 1 -10.53 15.44 -11.97
C THR A 1 -10.79 14.22 -11.11
N PRO A 2 -10.62 13.00 -11.61
CA PRO A 2 -10.61 11.82 -10.75
C PRO A 2 -9.36 11.84 -9.87
N GLU A 3 -9.54 11.46 -8.60
CA GLU A 3 -8.48 11.40 -7.59
C GLU A 3 -8.69 10.18 -6.69
N TYR A 4 -7.66 9.75 -6.01
CA TYR A 4 -7.73 8.68 -5.02
C TYR A 4 -8.12 9.28 -3.65
N LEU A 5 -9.15 8.74 -3.04
CA LEU A 5 -9.79 9.31 -1.86
C LEU A 5 -8.80 9.56 -0.70
N GLY A 6 -8.08 8.55 -0.27
CA GLY A 6 -7.15 8.69 0.86
C GLY A 6 -6.01 9.64 0.55
N SER A 7 -5.40 9.49 -0.65
CA SER A 7 -4.31 10.35 -1.11
C SER A 7 -4.75 11.82 -1.21
N LEU A 8 -5.95 12.09 -1.76
CA LEU A 8 -6.51 13.43 -1.83
C LEU A 8 -6.79 13.99 -0.42
N THR A 9 -7.35 13.18 0.47
CA THR A 9 -7.65 13.60 1.84
C THR A 9 -6.39 14.07 2.56
N GLU A 10 -5.30 13.30 2.48
CA GLU A 10 -4.04 13.68 3.12
C GLU A 10 -3.39 14.90 2.48
N PHE A 11 -3.52 15.06 1.16
CA PHE A 11 -3.06 16.27 0.49
C PHE A 11 -3.82 17.50 1.00
N LEU A 12 -5.14 17.45 1.02
CA LEU A 12 -5.98 18.56 1.52
C LEU A 12 -5.75 18.84 3.00
N ASN A 13 -5.54 17.79 3.80
CA ASN A 13 -5.24 17.92 5.22
C ASN A 13 -3.96 18.73 5.45
N LYS A 14 -2.89 18.45 4.71
CA LYS A 14 -1.64 19.20 4.81
C LYS A 14 -1.76 20.64 4.30
N GLU A 15 -2.56 20.86 3.26
CA GLU A 15 -2.83 22.23 2.75
C GLU A 15 -3.61 23.07 3.76
N VAL A 16 -4.56 22.48 4.50
CA VAL A 16 -5.42 23.18 5.45
C VAL A 16 -4.75 23.31 6.83
N ASN A 17 -4.16 22.24 7.34
CA ASN A 17 -3.69 22.13 8.72
C ASN A 17 -2.17 22.18 8.86
N GLY A 18 -1.44 22.26 7.73
CA GLY A 18 0.01 22.36 7.69
C GLY A 18 0.71 21.02 7.39
N PRO A 19 2.02 21.08 7.05
CA PRO A 19 2.77 19.92 6.58
C PRO A 19 2.93 18.81 7.63
N ASP A 20 2.85 19.15 8.91
CA ASP A 20 3.00 18.23 10.04
C ASP A 20 1.64 17.75 10.59
N ALA A 21 0.53 17.98 9.86
CA ALA A 21 -0.80 17.54 10.26
C ALA A 21 -0.84 16.01 10.44
N GLU A 22 -1.48 15.56 11.53
CA GLU A 22 -1.70 14.13 11.76
C GLU A 22 -2.59 13.55 10.65
N GLN A 23 -2.33 12.28 10.32
CA GLN A 23 -3.09 11.56 9.29
C GLN A 23 -4.57 11.44 9.69
N VAL A 24 -5.47 11.77 8.76
CA VAL A 24 -6.93 11.65 8.94
C VAL A 24 -7.57 10.60 8.04
N ALA A 25 -6.92 10.25 6.92
CA ALA A 25 -7.38 9.17 6.06
C ALA A 25 -7.13 7.80 6.71
N SER A 26 -8.07 6.87 6.53
CA SER A 26 -7.99 5.50 7.04
C SER A 26 -8.49 4.50 5.99
N GLY A 27 -8.51 3.21 6.32
CA GLY A 27 -9.14 2.18 5.49
C GLY A 27 -10.68 2.25 5.46
N ASP A 28 -11.29 3.06 6.33
CA ASP A 28 -12.74 3.30 6.33
C ASP A 28 -13.09 4.37 5.28
N THR A 29 -13.79 3.95 4.23
CA THR A 29 -14.17 4.81 3.10
C THR A 29 -15.10 5.95 3.53
N ASP A 30 -16.09 5.67 4.38
CA ASP A 30 -17.10 6.67 4.77
C ASP A 30 -16.47 7.73 5.69
N ALA A 31 -15.65 7.31 6.66
CA ALA A 31 -14.93 8.22 7.53
C ALA A 31 -13.94 9.08 6.75
N THR A 32 -13.17 8.49 5.84
CA THR A 32 -12.20 9.19 4.99
C THR A 32 -12.91 10.17 4.04
N PHE A 33 -14.05 9.78 3.45
CA PHE A 33 -14.82 10.66 2.58
C PHE A 33 -15.42 11.84 3.34
N THR A 34 -15.90 11.64 4.55
CA THR A 34 -16.41 12.72 5.40
C THR A 34 -15.30 13.76 5.69
N ALA A 35 -14.13 13.28 6.11
CA ALA A 35 -12.98 14.16 6.33
C ALA A 35 -12.56 14.91 5.05
N ALA A 36 -12.52 14.20 3.92
CA ALA A 36 -12.21 14.79 2.62
C ALA A 36 -13.20 15.91 2.23
N GLN A 37 -14.50 15.70 2.44
CA GLN A 37 -15.53 16.71 2.15
C GLN A 37 -15.36 17.98 2.99
N GLU A 38 -15.07 17.84 4.29
CA GLU A 38 -14.82 18.97 5.18
C GLU A 38 -13.60 19.76 4.75
N LEU A 39 -12.50 19.11 4.46
CA LEU A 39 -11.25 19.74 4.00
C LEU A 39 -11.42 20.40 2.64
N ALA A 40 -12.06 19.72 1.69
CA ALA A 40 -12.34 20.26 0.36
C ALA A 40 -13.24 21.50 0.42
N GLY A 41 -14.27 21.48 1.28
CA GLY A 41 -15.17 22.62 1.50
C GLY A 41 -14.43 23.87 1.96
N GLN A 42 -13.41 23.73 2.80
CA GLN A 42 -12.56 24.85 3.24
C GLN A 42 -11.73 25.46 2.09
N GLN A 43 -11.47 24.67 1.05
CA GLN A 43 -10.76 25.11 -0.16
C GLN A 43 -11.72 25.53 -1.30
N GLY A 44 -13.03 25.58 -1.02
CA GLY A 44 -14.04 25.93 -2.04
C GLY A 44 -14.27 24.84 -3.09
N LEU A 45 -13.87 23.61 -2.80
CA LEU A 45 -14.03 22.44 -3.65
C LEU A 45 -15.27 21.63 -3.23
N THR A 46 -15.87 20.94 -4.19
CA THR A 46 -16.96 19.98 -3.93
C THR A 46 -16.53 18.61 -4.40
N LEU A 47 -16.59 17.63 -3.51
CA LEU A 47 -16.33 16.22 -3.84
C LEU A 47 -17.64 15.54 -4.21
N LEU A 48 -17.59 14.72 -5.25
CA LEU A 48 -18.65 13.79 -5.62
C LEU A 48 -18.51 12.51 -4.80
N THR A 49 -19.58 11.72 -4.72
CA THR A 49 -19.54 10.41 -4.08
C THR A 49 -18.47 9.54 -4.74
N PRO A 50 -17.57 8.93 -3.98
CA PRO A 50 -16.54 8.06 -4.53
C PRO A 50 -17.15 6.82 -5.17
N SER A 51 -16.47 6.27 -6.17
CA SER A 51 -16.87 5.00 -6.75
C SER A 51 -16.62 3.85 -5.77
N PRO A 52 -17.31 2.71 -5.89
CA PRO A 52 -17.01 1.53 -5.08
C PRO A 52 -15.69 0.84 -5.47
N ALA A 53 -15.11 1.22 -6.62
CA ALA A 53 -13.82 0.69 -7.05
C ALA A 53 -12.68 1.27 -6.23
N GLN A 54 -11.77 0.41 -5.80
CA GLN A 54 -10.57 0.77 -5.05
C GLN A 54 -9.32 0.31 -5.80
N ASP A 55 -8.26 1.10 -5.70
CA ASP A 55 -6.94 0.77 -6.23
C ASP A 55 -5.86 1.11 -5.20
N GLN A 56 -5.65 0.19 -4.27
CA GLN A 56 -4.72 0.36 -3.15
C GLN A 56 -3.35 -0.24 -3.47
N ASN A 57 -2.31 0.33 -2.87
CA ASN A 57 -1.05 -0.38 -2.74
C ASN A 57 -1.28 -1.69 -1.99
N SER A 58 -0.62 -2.74 -2.44
CA SER A 58 -0.65 -4.05 -1.83
C SER A 58 0.72 -4.69 -1.91
N PHE A 59 0.97 -5.70 -1.08
CA PHE A 59 2.24 -6.41 -1.08
C PHE A 59 2.00 -7.87 -1.48
N ALA A 60 2.70 -8.29 -2.50
CA ALA A 60 2.58 -9.64 -3.04
C ALA A 60 3.87 -10.44 -2.90
N VAL A 61 3.68 -11.74 -2.79
CA VAL A 61 4.73 -12.76 -2.79
C VAL A 61 4.38 -13.83 -3.83
N THR A 62 5.32 -14.71 -4.18
CA THR A 62 4.98 -15.87 -5.01
C THR A 62 4.16 -16.89 -4.22
N GLN A 63 3.30 -17.65 -4.89
CA GLN A 63 2.51 -18.72 -4.27
C GLN A 63 3.39 -19.73 -3.52
N ASP A 64 4.54 -20.08 -4.09
CA ASP A 64 5.47 -21.03 -3.47
C ASP A 64 6.04 -20.45 -2.17
N PHE A 65 6.46 -19.18 -2.17
CA PHE A 65 6.98 -18.51 -0.99
C PHE A 65 5.91 -18.39 0.11
N ALA A 66 4.67 -18.02 -0.26
CA ALA A 66 3.54 -17.97 0.66
C ALA A 66 3.27 -19.33 1.30
N THR A 67 3.21 -20.39 0.50
CA THR A 67 2.91 -21.76 0.96
C THR A 67 4.01 -22.30 1.87
N GLN A 68 5.29 -22.15 1.48
CA GLN A 68 6.43 -22.65 2.25
C GLN A 68 6.55 -21.97 3.62
N ASN A 69 6.14 -20.73 3.74
CA ASN A 69 6.29 -19.93 4.96
C ASN A 69 4.96 -19.63 5.67
N ASN A 70 3.85 -20.23 5.21
CA ASN A 70 2.49 -20.04 5.74
C ASN A 70 2.08 -18.57 5.83
N LEU A 71 2.36 -17.79 4.76
CA LEU A 71 2.07 -16.36 4.70
C LEU A 71 0.73 -16.10 4.02
N GLN A 72 -0.17 -15.41 4.71
CA GLN A 72 -1.45 -14.94 4.20
C GLN A 72 -1.66 -13.45 4.52
N THR A 73 -1.06 -12.95 5.62
CA THR A 73 -1.24 -11.58 6.09
C THR A 73 0.09 -10.85 6.25
N LEU A 74 0.04 -9.52 6.32
CA LEU A 74 1.22 -8.69 6.60
C LEU A 74 1.72 -8.89 8.04
N THR A 75 0.84 -9.22 9.00
CA THR A 75 1.27 -9.61 10.35
C THR A 75 2.18 -10.85 10.31
N GLN A 76 1.79 -11.88 9.57
CA GLN A 76 2.62 -13.10 9.41
C GLN A 76 3.94 -12.80 8.71
N LEU A 77 3.94 -11.89 7.72
CA LEU A 77 5.18 -11.43 7.09
C LEU A 77 6.11 -10.74 8.10
N GLY A 78 5.56 -9.93 9.00
CA GLY A 78 6.28 -9.29 10.09
C GLY A 78 6.98 -10.33 10.98
N GLU A 79 6.25 -11.36 11.40
CA GLU A 79 6.78 -12.47 12.22
C GLU A 79 7.88 -13.24 11.48
N TYR A 80 7.64 -13.63 10.23
CA TYR A 80 8.62 -14.31 9.39
C TYR A 80 9.92 -13.52 9.26
N SER A 81 9.80 -12.22 9.03
CA SER A 81 10.94 -11.33 8.77
C SER A 81 11.89 -11.16 9.96
N GLN A 82 11.45 -11.51 11.20
CA GLN A 82 12.30 -11.42 12.39
C GLN A 82 13.52 -12.38 12.30
N ALA A 83 13.29 -13.56 11.75
CA ALA A 83 14.35 -14.56 11.55
C ALA A 83 15.02 -14.44 10.17
N SER A 84 14.26 -13.98 9.16
CA SER A 84 14.71 -13.91 7.76
C SER A 84 14.29 -12.58 7.15
N PRO A 85 15.09 -11.50 7.31
CA PRO A 85 14.77 -10.19 6.73
C PRO A 85 14.46 -10.29 5.23
N ILE A 86 13.43 -9.58 4.79
CA ILE A 86 12.96 -9.65 3.41
C ILE A 86 13.75 -8.76 2.45
N THR A 87 13.72 -9.10 1.17
CA THR A 87 14.08 -8.19 0.08
C THR A 87 12.81 -7.62 -0.52
N LEU A 88 12.58 -6.32 -0.32
CA LEU A 88 11.40 -5.61 -0.83
C LEU A 88 11.70 -5.01 -2.19
N GLY A 89 10.79 -5.21 -3.15
CA GLY A 89 10.81 -4.57 -4.46
C GLY A 89 9.66 -3.59 -4.63
N GLY A 90 9.95 -2.42 -5.22
CA GLY A 90 8.94 -1.41 -5.47
C GLY A 90 9.50 -0.14 -6.07
N PRO A 91 8.67 0.90 -6.28
CA PRO A 91 9.12 2.15 -6.89
C PRO A 91 10.17 2.85 -6.00
N PRO A 92 11.10 3.61 -6.61
CA PRO A 92 12.25 4.20 -5.90
C PRO A 92 11.90 5.05 -4.68
N GLU A 93 10.70 5.60 -4.62
CA GLU A 93 10.20 6.39 -3.51
C GLU A 93 9.66 5.55 -2.33
N CYS A 94 9.43 4.25 -2.50
CA CYS A 94 8.87 3.36 -1.48
C CYS A 94 9.59 3.43 -0.12
N PRO A 95 10.94 3.51 -0.04
CA PRO A 95 11.64 3.63 1.24
C PRO A 95 11.33 4.91 2.03
N LYS A 96 10.67 5.89 1.42
CA LYS A 96 10.32 7.18 2.05
C LYS A 96 8.81 7.41 2.15
N ARG A 97 8.00 6.54 1.57
CA ARG A 97 6.54 6.69 1.56
C ARG A 97 5.92 6.01 2.77
N PRO A 98 5.09 6.71 3.59
CA PRO A 98 4.47 6.15 4.79
C PRO A 98 3.72 4.84 4.56
N PHE A 99 3.00 4.73 3.44
CA PHE A 99 2.22 3.53 3.08
C PHE A 99 3.01 2.47 2.30
N CYS A 100 4.35 2.51 2.34
CA CYS A 100 5.23 1.54 1.73
C CYS A 100 6.20 0.95 2.76
N GLN A 101 7.52 1.03 2.57
CA GLN A 101 8.47 0.42 3.51
C GLN A 101 8.31 0.92 4.95
N PRO A 102 8.25 2.24 5.25
CA PRO A 102 8.08 2.71 6.63
C PRO A 102 6.82 2.15 7.29
N GLY A 103 5.69 2.12 6.57
CA GLY A 103 4.45 1.55 7.08
C GLY A 103 4.54 0.05 7.37
N LEU A 104 5.22 -0.74 6.54
CA LEU A 104 5.47 -2.15 6.82
C LEU A 104 6.32 -2.33 8.09
N GLU A 105 7.35 -1.50 8.26
CA GLU A 105 8.23 -1.55 9.42
C GLU A 105 7.51 -1.12 10.71
N GLU A 106 6.77 -0.02 10.69
CA GLU A 106 6.11 0.57 11.85
C GLU A 106 4.85 -0.20 12.27
N THR A 107 3.99 -0.57 11.30
CA THR A 107 2.68 -1.21 11.58
C THR A 107 2.82 -2.70 11.81
N TYR A 108 3.65 -3.36 11.02
CA TYR A 108 3.77 -4.82 10.98
C TYR A 108 5.09 -5.34 11.54
N ASN A 109 6.00 -4.45 11.95
CA ASN A 109 7.34 -4.80 12.42
C ASN A 109 8.12 -5.64 11.40
N VAL A 110 7.88 -5.43 10.10
CA VAL A 110 8.60 -6.12 9.02
C VAL A 110 10.06 -5.68 9.01
N LYS A 111 10.98 -6.63 8.99
CA LYS A 111 12.41 -6.34 8.80
C LYS A 111 12.76 -6.37 7.32
N VAL A 112 12.99 -5.21 6.73
CA VAL A 112 13.51 -5.09 5.37
C VAL A 112 15.03 -5.14 5.40
N GLY A 113 15.60 -6.26 4.92
CA GLY A 113 17.05 -6.45 4.84
C GLY A 113 17.67 -5.74 3.62
N SER A 114 16.92 -5.65 2.53
CA SER A 114 17.33 -4.93 1.32
C SER A 114 16.13 -4.44 0.53
N PHE A 115 16.35 -3.36 -0.24
CA PHE A 115 15.36 -2.78 -1.13
C PHE A 115 15.89 -2.78 -2.58
N VAL A 116 15.05 -3.17 -3.52
CA VAL A 116 15.35 -3.17 -4.96
C VAL A 116 14.41 -2.17 -5.65
N PRO A 117 14.93 -1.08 -6.24
CA PRO A 117 14.10 -0.14 -6.98
C PRO A 117 13.60 -0.79 -8.29
N LEU A 118 12.28 -0.83 -8.45
CA LEU A 118 11.56 -1.42 -9.57
C LEU A 118 10.44 -0.48 -10.00
N ASP A 119 9.51 -0.97 -10.82
CA ASP A 119 8.25 -0.27 -11.09
C ASP A 119 7.21 -0.48 -9.96
N ALA A 120 6.07 0.20 -10.06
CA ALA A 120 4.99 0.05 -9.10
C ALA A 120 4.04 -1.09 -9.53
N GLY A 121 4.43 -2.33 -9.24
CA GLY A 121 3.62 -3.52 -9.56
C GLY A 121 3.54 -3.88 -11.03
N GLY A 122 4.38 -3.29 -11.85
CA GLY A 122 4.48 -3.56 -13.28
C GLY A 122 5.36 -4.79 -13.62
N PRO A 123 5.72 -4.95 -14.91
CA PRO A 123 6.46 -6.12 -15.38
C PRO A 123 7.79 -6.36 -14.68
N LEU A 124 8.50 -5.31 -14.26
CA LEU A 124 9.79 -5.45 -13.58
C LEU A 124 9.63 -6.05 -12.18
N THR A 125 8.62 -5.59 -11.43
CA THR A 125 8.30 -6.14 -10.10
C THR A 125 7.85 -7.61 -10.20
N ILE A 126 6.95 -7.91 -11.13
CA ILE A 126 6.49 -9.29 -11.37
C ILE A 126 7.65 -10.22 -11.75
N GLN A 127 8.51 -9.78 -12.66
CA GLN A 127 9.67 -10.55 -13.07
C GLN A 127 10.66 -10.79 -11.91
N ALA A 128 10.91 -9.76 -11.10
CA ALA A 128 11.82 -9.85 -9.95
C ALA A 128 11.30 -10.84 -8.89
N LEU A 129 9.98 -10.86 -8.62
CA LEU A 129 9.33 -11.85 -7.75
C LEU A 129 9.51 -13.28 -8.30
N ASN A 130 9.15 -13.49 -9.58
CA ASN A 130 9.24 -14.81 -10.20
C ASN A 130 10.68 -15.35 -10.32
N GLN A 131 11.66 -14.46 -10.39
CA GLN A 131 13.09 -14.84 -10.41
C GLN A 131 13.71 -14.96 -9.00
N GLY A 132 12.95 -14.71 -7.95
CA GLY A 132 13.45 -14.72 -6.56
C GLY A 132 14.46 -13.61 -6.25
N LYS A 133 14.52 -12.56 -7.06
CA LYS A 133 15.37 -11.38 -6.80
C LYS A 133 14.83 -10.54 -5.64
N VAL A 134 13.52 -10.54 -5.45
CA VAL A 134 12.82 -9.99 -4.29
C VAL A 134 11.85 -11.06 -3.76
N ASN A 135 11.60 -11.06 -2.45
CA ASN A 135 10.60 -11.98 -1.86
C ASN A 135 9.23 -11.30 -1.76
N VAL A 136 9.21 -9.99 -1.59
CA VAL A 136 7.99 -9.19 -1.48
C VAL A 136 8.04 -8.06 -2.50
N GLY A 137 6.97 -7.85 -3.23
CA GLY A 137 6.85 -6.77 -4.21
C GLY A 137 5.62 -5.92 -3.95
N LEU A 138 5.75 -4.59 -4.11
CA LEU A 138 4.60 -3.70 -4.13
C LEU A 138 3.85 -3.92 -5.45
N VAL A 139 2.54 -4.11 -5.35
CA VAL A 139 1.60 -4.24 -6.46
C VAL A 139 0.37 -3.37 -6.19
N PHE A 140 -0.54 -3.26 -7.16
CA PHE A 140 -1.85 -2.65 -6.94
C PHE A 140 -2.92 -3.70 -6.74
N SER A 141 -3.88 -3.45 -5.83
CA SER A 141 -4.97 -4.38 -5.52
C SER A 141 -5.84 -4.70 -6.75
N SER A 142 -5.97 -3.76 -7.68
CA SER A 142 -6.73 -3.90 -8.92
C SER A 142 -5.98 -4.65 -10.04
N SER A 143 -4.69 -4.98 -9.85
CA SER A 143 -3.85 -5.51 -10.92
C SER A 143 -4.17 -6.96 -11.26
N GLY A 144 -4.72 -7.20 -12.45
CA GLY A 144 -4.94 -8.54 -12.99
C GLY A 144 -3.65 -9.36 -13.20
N SER A 145 -2.48 -8.71 -13.23
CA SER A 145 -1.19 -9.40 -13.39
C SER A 145 -0.80 -10.23 -12.17
N VAL A 146 -1.33 -9.92 -10.99
CA VAL A 146 -1.10 -10.71 -9.76
C VAL A 146 -1.60 -12.14 -9.95
N ALA A 147 -2.87 -12.30 -10.30
CA ALA A 147 -3.47 -13.62 -10.54
C ALA A 147 -2.84 -14.33 -11.75
N ALA A 148 -2.56 -13.60 -12.83
CA ALA A 148 -1.97 -14.14 -14.05
C ALA A 148 -0.54 -14.69 -13.85
N ASN A 149 0.18 -14.26 -12.81
CA ASN A 149 1.55 -14.66 -12.50
C ASN A 149 1.68 -15.50 -11.24
N ASN A 150 0.59 -16.08 -10.75
CA ASN A 150 0.60 -16.97 -9.58
C ASN A 150 1.17 -16.30 -8.32
N LEU A 151 0.87 -15.01 -8.15
CA LEU A 151 1.24 -14.25 -6.96
C LEU A 151 0.10 -14.24 -5.95
N VAL A 152 0.45 -14.11 -4.69
CA VAL A 152 -0.48 -13.97 -3.56
C VAL A 152 -0.32 -12.57 -2.98
N VAL A 153 -1.40 -11.81 -2.93
CA VAL A 153 -1.45 -10.57 -2.16
C VAL A 153 -1.61 -10.94 -0.69
N LEU A 154 -0.75 -10.40 0.15
CA LEU A 154 -0.88 -10.53 1.60
C LEU A 154 -1.95 -9.56 2.11
N GLU A 155 -2.83 -10.05 2.96
CA GLU A 155 -3.90 -9.26 3.56
C GLU A 155 -3.31 -8.18 4.48
N ASP A 156 -3.79 -6.95 4.33
CA ASP A 156 -3.47 -5.80 5.20
C ASP A 156 -4.35 -5.84 6.46
N ASP A 157 -4.07 -6.80 7.34
CA ASP A 157 -4.90 -7.15 8.51
C ASP A 157 -4.88 -6.12 9.65
N LYS A 158 -4.03 -5.08 9.55
CA LYS A 158 -4.03 -3.93 10.48
C LYS A 158 -4.38 -2.59 9.82
N GLY A 159 -4.75 -2.59 8.53
CA GLY A 159 -5.23 -1.42 7.83
C GLY A 159 -4.15 -0.33 7.62
N LEU A 160 -2.95 -0.71 7.17
CA LEU A 160 -1.91 0.23 6.78
C LEU A 160 -2.36 1.13 5.63
N GLN A 161 -3.05 0.53 4.65
CA GLN A 161 -3.46 1.27 3.46
C GLN A 161 -4.75 2.05 3.71
N THR A 162 -4.81 3.27 3.20
CA THR A 162 -6.02 4.10 3.25
C THR A 162 -7.04 3.65 2.20
N ALA A 163 -8.29 4.10 2.33
CA ALA A 163 -9.33 3.90 1.32
C ALA A 163 -8.96 4.67 0.05
N GLU A 164 -8.67 3.98 -1.03
CA GLU A 164 -8.29 4.57 -2.33
C GLU A 164 -9.39 4.34 -3.38
N ASN A 165 -10.61 4.74 -3.02
CA ASN A 165 -11.74 4.86 -3.94
C ASN A 165 -11.52 6.04 -4.89
N ILE A 166 -12.00 5.93 -6.13
CA ILE A 166 -11.87 6.97 -7.16
C ILE A 166 -13.16 7.76 -7.28
#